data_d34062d2168662e20da90e79f87748be
#
_entry.id   d34062d2168662e20da90e79f87748be
#
_cell.length_a   1.000
_cell.length_b   1.000
_cell.length_c   1.000
_cell.angle_alpha   90.00
_cell.angle_beta   90.00
_cell.angle_gamma   90.00
#
_symmetry.space_group_name_H-M   'P 1'
#
loop_
_entity.id
_entity.type
_entity.pdbx_description
1 polymer ?
#
loop_
_entity_poly.entity_id
_entity_poly.type
_entity_poly.pdbx_seq_one_letter_code
_entity_poly.pdbx_strand_id
1 'polypeptide(L)'
;MTYSFGNTPITGSAISTFVDNNLSWEKKKSYNVGIDLALFNNRLEFTAEWYKNTSEDLLYAVPVPEQAGVSNTTVTMNAASMNNSGFEFAATYRNRDHDFKYEVSANLSTVRNRVTSLGFGTDSYISGAYITNVGEEIGKFYGWVYDGIARTQADLDNHATQEGAQIGDCLYKDVSGPDGKPDGKVDANDQVVLGSGMPKINFGLNARFEYKRFDLSIATFGALNYHVSDDIHNSLNSC
;
A
#
# COMPACT_ATOMS: atom_id res chain seq x y z
N MET A 1 3.01 23.74 31.10
CA MET A 1 1.67 24.25 31.44
C MET A 1 1.71 25.11 32.67
N THR A 2 1.06 26.24 32.66
CA THR A 2 0.92 27.12 33.86
C THR A 2 -0.54 27.03 34.32
N TYR A 3 -0.73 26.75 35.61
CA TYR A 3 -2.03 26.76 36.25
C TYR A 3 -2.13 28.00 37.14
N SER A 4 -3.28 28.61 37.26
CA SER A 4 -3.53 29.68 38.19
C SER A 4 -4.18 29.10 39.45
N PHE A 5 -3.52 29.23 40.58
CA PHE A 5 -4.07 28.85 41.87
C PHE A 5 -4.03 30.07 42.78
N GLY A 6 -5.20 30.60 43.17
CA GLY A 6 -5.30 31.74 44.04
C GLY A 6 -4.59 33.02 43.51
N ASN A 7 -4.78 33.35 42.22
CA ASN A 7 -4.16 34.47 41.52
C ASN A 7 -2.63 34.40 41.32
N THR A 8 -2.01 33.26 41.62
CA THR A 8 -0.57 33.05 41.43
C THR A 8 -0.35 31.98 40.36
N PRO A 9 0.44 32.25 39.30
CA PRO A 9 0.77 31.23 38.31
C PRO A 9 1.71 30.18 38.90
N ILE A 10 1.29 28.94 38.88
CA ILE A 10 2.10 27.79 39.31
C ILE A 10 2.48 26.99 38.10
N THR A 11 3.75 26.61 37.97
CA THR A 11 4.22 25.73 36.91
C THR A 11 3.84 24.28 37.24
N GLY A 12 2.99 23.69 36.43
CA GLY A 12 2.65 22.28 36.49
C GLY A 12 3.44 21.47 35.47
N SER A 13 3.65 20.18 35.78
CA SER A 13 4.20 19.23 34.83
C SER A 13 3.09 18.35 34.29
N ALA A 14 3.15 18.02 33.01
CA ALA A 14 2.28 17.04 32.36
C ALA A 14 3.16 16.09 31.55
N ILE A 15 2.72 14.83 31.44
CA ILE A 15 3.36 13.88 30.53
C ILE A 15 3.05 14.35 29.11
N SER A 16 4.09 14.69 28.35
CA SER A 16 3.92 15.18 26.98
C SER A 16 4.01 14.06 25.93
N THR A 17 4.71 12.97 26.26
CA THR A 17 5.03 11.90 25.32
C THR A 17 5.14 10.57 26.04
N PHE A 18 4.54 9.52 25.47
CA PHE A 18 4.86 8.15 25.84
C PHE A 18 6.02 7.64 24.98
N VAL A 19 6.90 6.89 25.60
CA VAL A 19 8.02 6.21 24.94
C VAL A 19 7.97 4.75 25.36
N ASP A 20 8.10 3.85 24.42
CA ASP A 20 8.28 2.44 24.73
C ASP A 20 9.73 2.19 25.12
N ASN A 21 9.94 1.81 26.38
CA ASN A 21 11.28 1.51 26.92
C ASN A 21 11.78 0.11 26.52
N ASN A 22 10.95 -0.70 25.87
CA ASN A 22 11.26 -2.06 25.46
C ASN A 22 11.54 -2.19 23.96
N LEU A 23 11.89 -1.08 23.31
CA LEU A 23 12.23 -1.09 21.89
C LEU A 23 13.35 -2.10 21.61
N SER A 24 13.13 -2.97 20.66
CA SER A 24 14.08 -3.97 20.20
C SER A 24 14.35 -3.82 18.70
N TRP A 25 15.39 -4.50 18.23
CA TRP A 25 15.70 -4.54 16.81
C TRP A 25 14.64 -5.32 16.02
N GLU A 26 14.30 -4.81 14.85
CA GLU A 26 13.50 -5.53 13.87
C GLU A 26 14.24 -6.80 13.45
N LYS A 27 13.49 -7.89 13.27
CA LYS A 27 14.01 -9.19 12.85
C LYS A 27 13.52 -9.53 11.47
N LYS A 28 14.45 -9.92 10.59
CA LYS A 28 14.11 -10.41 9.26
C LYS A 28 14.58 -11.86 9.08
N LYS A 29 13.64 -12.73 8.73
CA LYS A 29 13.90 -14.14 8.34
C LYS A 29 13.63 -14.26 6.85
N SER A 30 14.61 -14.76 6.10
CA SER A 30 14.50 -14.91 4.65
C SER A 30 14.75 -16.37 4.26
N TYR A 31 13.87 -16.89 3.43
CA TYR A 31 14.02 -18.17 2.75
C TYR A 31 13.99 -17.93 1.26
N ASN A 32 14.89 -18.57 0.55
CA ASN A 32 15.03 -18.46 -0.87
C ASN A 32 15.41 -19.83 -1.44
N VAL A 33 14.70 -20.25 -2.48
CA VAL A 33 14.96 -21.49 -3.21
C VAL A 33 14.86 -21.22 -4.70
N GLY A 34 15.89 -21.52 -5.44
CA GLY A 34 15.96 -21.24 -6.86
C GLY A 34 16.60 -22.35 -7.67
N ILE A 35 16.42 -22.28 -8.96
CA ILE A 35 17.05 -23.12 -9.97
C ILE A 35 17.58 -22.26 -11.10
N ASP A 36 18.82 -22.50 -11.49
CA ASP A 36 19.46 -21.88 -12.63
C ASP A 36 19.74 -22.95 -13.67
N LEU A 37 19.33 -22.72 -14.90
CA LEU A 37 19.52 -23.62 -16.03
C LEU A 37 20.23 -22.88 -17.17
N ALA A 38 21.24 -23.52 -17.71
CA ALA A 38 21.92 -23.09 -18.93
C ALA A 38 21.79 -24.20 -19.99
N LEU A 39 21.13 -23.91 -21.08
CA LEU A 39 20.75 -24.86 -22.11
C LEU A 39 21.33 -24.43 -23.47
N PHE A 40 21.47 -25.39 -24.40
CA PHE A 40 21.89 -25.12 -25.79
C PHE A 40 23.25 -24.40 -25.87
N ASN A 41 24.26 -24.89 -25.15
CA ASN A 41 25.59 -24.25 -25.06
C ASN A 41 25.52 -22.80 -24.57
N ASN A 42 24.75 -22.55 -23.48
CA ASN A 42 24.54 -21.25 -22.87
C ASN A 42 23.81 -20.23 -23.78
N ARG A 43 23.08 -20.70 -24.80
CA ARG A 43 22.22 -19.81 -25.59
C ARG A 43 20.94 -19.43 -24.86
N LEU A 44 20.40 -20.34 -24.05
CA LEU A 44 19.26 -20.10 -23.19
C LEU A 44 19.69 -20.23 -21.73
N GLU A 45 19.58 -19.14 -21.02
CA GLU A 45 19.70 -19.08 -19.56
C GLU A 45 18.32 -18.87 -18.98
N PHE A 46 17.96 -19.63 -17.95
CA PHE A 46 16.70 -19.53 -17.24
C PHE A 46 16.93 -19.65 -15.75
N THR A 47 16.36 -18.70 -15.00
CA THR A 47 16.36 -18.68 -13.53
C THR A 47 14.92 -18.66 -13.06
N ALA A 48 14.62 -19.50 -12.08
CA ALA A 48 13.34 -19.47 -11.36
C ALA A 48 13.62 -19.54 -9.87
N GLU A 49 13.03 -18.61 -9.14
CA GLU A 49 13.27 -18.43 -7.71
C GLU A 49 11.96 -18.22 -6.97
N TRP A 50 11.85 -18.86 -5.81
CA TRP A 50 10.80 -18.60 -4.84
C TRP A 50 11.41 -18.01 -3.58
N TYR A 51 10.79 -16.95 -3.05
CA TYR A 51 11.25 -16.35 -1.82
C TYR A 51 10.10 -16.17 -0.82
N LYS A 52 10.46 -16.18 0.47
CA LYS A 52 9.60 -15.77 1.58
C LYS A 52 10.43 -15.00 2.61
N ASN A 53 10.03 -13.77 2.84
CA ASN A 53 10.61 -12.89 3.84
C ASN A 53 9.58 -12.64 4.95
N THR A 54 9.94 -12.92 6.19
CA THR A 54 9.15 -12.59 7.37
C THR A 54 9.87 -11.47 8.11
N SER A 55 9.19 -10.35 8.30
CA SER A 55 9.66 -9.25 9.15
C SER A 55 8.84 -9.25 10.43
N GLU A 56 9.52 -9.36 11.57
CA GLU A 56 8.93 -9.40 12.91
C GLU A 56 9.43 -8.19 13.71
N ASP A 57 8.65 -7.77 14.68
CA ASP A 57 8.99 -6.69 15.59
C ASP A 57 9.26 -5.34 14.85
N LEU A 58 8.52 -5.09 13.75
CA LEU A 58 8.65 -3.84 13.00
C LEU A 58 8.27 -2.66 13.89
N LEU A 59 9.05 -1.60 13.80
CA LEU A 59 8.74 -0.33 14.45
C LEU A 59 7.56 0.33 13.75
N TYR A 60 6.47 0.47 14.47
CA TYR A 60 5.24 1.05 13.97
C TYR A 60 4.70 2.12 14.89
N ALA A 61 4.20 3.22 14.32
CA ALA A 61 3.58 4.29 15.09
C ALA A 61 2.15 3.91 15.44
N VAL A 62 1.91 3.52 16.67
CA VAL A 62 0.61 3.09 17.19
C VAL A 62 -0.11 4.28 17.81
N PRO A 63 -1.40 4.52 17.48
CA PRO A 63 -2.15 5.62 18.06
C PRO A 63 -2.34 5.44 19.56
N VAL A 64 -2.20 6.54 20.29
CA VAL A 64 -2.47 6.60 21.72
C VAL A 64 -3.88 7.14 21.91
N PRO A 65 -4.74 6.49 22.71
CA PRO A 65 -6.06 7.01 23.02
C PRO A 65 -6.00 8.43 23.60
N GLU A 66 -6.87 9.32 23.16
CA GLU A 66 -6.93 10.71 23.63
C GLU A 66 -7.11 10.83 25.15
N GLN A 67 -7.78 9.83 25.75
CA GLN A 67 -7.98 9.74 27.21
C GLN A 67 -6.67 9.64 28.00
N ALA A 68 -5.56 9.27 27.33
CA ALA A 68 -4.24 9.24 27.97
C ALA A 68 -3.70 10.63 28.34
N GLY A 69 -4.31 11.69 27.82
CA GLY A 69 -3.99 13.08 28.17
C GLY A 69 -2.59 13.53 27.76
N VAL A 70 -1.99 12.88 26.77
CA VAL A 70 -0.67 13.21 26.23
C VAL A 70 -0.80 14.00 24.94
N SER A 71 0.16 14.87 24.66
CA SER A 71 0.19 15.66 23.43
C SER A 71 0.58 14.82 22.20
N ASN A 72 1.23 13.67 22.42
CA ASN A 72 1.67 12.78 21.37
C ASN A 72 0.55 11.81 20.99
N THR A 73 0.08 11.89 19.75
CA THR A 73 -1.01 11.06 19.25
C THR A 73 -0.58 9.63 18.88
N THR A 74 0.74 9.38 18.81
CA THR A 74 1.28 8.06 18.47
C THR A 74 2.52 7.74 19.31
N VAL A 75 2.73 6.45 19.57
CA VAL A 75 3.95 5.90 20.17
C VAL A 75 4.58 4.91 19.19
N THR A 76 5.87 5.07 18.93
CA THR A 76 6.62 4.08 18.14
C THR A 76 7.00 2.90 19.03
N MET A 77 6.66 1.70 18.56
CA MET A 77 6.95 0.46 19.27
C MET A 77 7.07 -0.73 18.29
N ASN A 78 7.62 -1.83 18.78
CA ASN A 78 7.71 -3.08 18.03
C ASN A 78 6.35 -3.78 17.97
N ALA A 79 5.48 -3.34 17.07
CA ALA A 79 4.08 -3.71 17.09
C ALA A 79 3.63 -4.53 15.87
N ALA A 80 4.29 -4.38 14.73
CA ALA A 80 3.84 -4.99 13.49
C ALA A 80 4.74 -6.15 13.05
N SER A 81 4.12 -7.09 12.37
CA SER A 81 4.82 -8.16 11.66
C SER A 81 4.19 -8.40 10.29
N MET A 82 4.98 -8.75 9.30
CA MET A 82 4.48 -9.03 7.96
C MET A 82 5.29 -10.10 7.23
N ASN A 83 4.64 -10.74 6.28
CA ASN A 83 5.25 -11.67 5.33
C ASN A 83 5.21 -11.10 3.92
N ASN A 84 6.33 -11.24 3.22
CA ASN A 84 6.41 -11.01 1.78
C ASN A 84 6.87 -12.31 1.11
N SER A 85 6.16 -12.77 0.09
CA SER A 85 6.54 -13.95 -0.67
C SER A 85 6.24 -13.75 -2.14
N GLY A 86 6.95 -14.47 -3.00
CA GLY A 86 6.74 -14.35 -4.43
C GLY A 86 7.59 -15.32 -5.21
N PHE A 87 7.46 -15.20 -6.52
CA PHE A 87 8.26 -15.90 -7.50
C PHE A 87 8.98 -14.89 -8.39
N GLU A 88 10.19 -15.20 -8.74
CA GLU A 88 11.00 -14.46 -9.69
C GLU A 88 11.44 -15.38 -10.81
N PHE A 89 11.24 -14.95 -12.04
CA PHE A 89 11.64 -15.67 -13.24
C PHE A 89 12.47 -14.75 -14.10
N ALA A 90 13.56 -15.25 -14.64
CA ALA A 90 14.36 -14.60 -15.65
C ALA A 90 14.70 -15.58 -16.76
N ALA A 91 14.63 -15.13 -18.00
CA ALA A 91 15.06 -15.91 -19.14
C ALA A 91 15.83 -15.01 -20.10
N THR A 92 16.96 -15.47 -20.57
CA THR A 92 17.75 -14.79 -21.58
C THR A 92 18.09 -15.77 -22.70
N TYR A 93 17.72 -15.41 -23.91
CA TYR A 93 18.10 -16.15 -25.11
C TYR A 93 19.02 -15.32 -25.98
N ARG A 94 20.14 -15.89 -26.38
CA ARG A 94 21.14 -15.21 -27.22
C ARG A 94 21.56 -16.06 -28.41
N ASN A 95 21.68 -15.42 -29.58
CA ASN A 95 22.27 -15.99 -30.76
C ASN A 95 23.35 -15.04 -31.31
N ARG A 96 24.61 -15.51 -31.33
CA ARG A 96 25.76 -14.71 -31.75
C ARG A 96 26.55 -15.33 -32.89
N ASP A 97 26.07 -16.47 -33.44
CA ASP A 97 26.82 -17.27 -34.40
C ASP A 97 26.67 -16.81 -35.85
N HIS A 98 25.81 -15.85 -36.12
CA HIS A 98 25.50 -15.35 -37.46
C HIS A 98 25.76 -13.83 -37.57
N ASP A 99 25.73 -13.31 -38.80
CA ASP A 99 25.84 -11.88 -39.05
C ASP A 99 24.74 -11.08 -38.35
N PHE A 100 23.54 -11.65 -38.22
CA PHE A 100 22.45 -11.13 -37.40
C PHE A 100 22.54 -11.73 -36.00
N LYS A 101 22.97 -10.92 -35.04
CA LYS A 101 23.06 -11.30 -33.64
C LYS A 101 21.91 -10.72 -32.87
N TYR A 102 21.40 -11.47 -31.93
CA TYR A 102 20.37 -10.96 -31.04
C TYR A 102 20.43 -11.57 -29.65
N GLU A 103 19.98 -10.78 -28.71
CA GLU A 103 19.79 -11.17 -27.31
C GLU A 103 18.43 -10.65 -26.86
N VAL A 104 17.60 -11.54 -26.33
CA VAL A 104 16.30 -11.21 -25.75
C VAL A 104 16.29 -11.71 -24.33
N SER A 105 16.01 -10.83 -23.39
CA SER A 105 15.84 -11.16 -21.99
C SER A 105 14.49 -10.71 -21.47
N ALA A 106 13.85 -11.57 -20.71
CA ALA A 106 12.59 -11.29 -20.04
C ALA A 106 12.73 -11.61 -18.54
N ASN A 107 12.09 -10.80 -17.70
CA ASN A 107 11.94 -11.09 -16.29
C ASN A 107 10.50 -10.88 -15.86
N LEU A 108 10.08 -11.63 -14.86
CA LEU A 108 8.76 -11.56 -14.24
C LEU A 108 8.94 -11.77 -12.74
N SER A 109 8.39 -10.88 -11.94
CA SER A 109 8.32 -11.07 -10.49
C SER A 109 6.89 -10.91 -9.99
N THR A 110 6.54 -11.75 -9.01
CA THR A 110 5.27 -11.65 -8.30
C THR A 110 5.53 -11.29 -6.85
N VAL A 111 4.62 -10.52 -6.25
CA VAL A 111 4.72 -10.11 -4.85
C VAL A 111 3.38 -10.33 -4.16
N ARG A 112 3.43 -10.97 -3.00
CA ARG A 112 2.32 -11.09 -2.08
C ARG A 112 2.77 -10.62 -0.70
N ASN A 113 2.26 -9.48 -0.29
CA ASN A 113 2.44 -8.94 1.06
C ASN A 113 1.26 -9.37 1.95
N ARG A 114 1.54 -9.67 3.22
CA ARG A 114 0.51 -9.97 4.22
C ARG A 114 0.98 -9.54 5.59
N VAL A 115 0.22 -8.66 6.22
CA VAL A 115 0.37 -8.29 7.63
C VAL A 115 -0.06 -9.47 8.50
N THR A 116 0.74 -9.85 9.47
CA THR A 116 0.47 -10.97 10.38
C THR A 116 0.08 -10.51 11.77
N SER A 117 0.51 -9.33 12.18
CA SER A 117 0.11 -8.69 13.44
C SER A 117 0.29 -7.18 13.37
N LEU A 118 -0.50 -6.44 14.17
CA LEU A 118 -0.43 -4.97 14.29
C LEU A 118 -0.17 -4.51 15.74
N GLY A 119 0.08 -5.44 16.66
CA GLY A 119 0.26 -5.14 18.08
C GLY A 119 -1.05 -4.86 18.84
N PHE A 120 -1.00 -4.87 20.17
CA PHE A 120 -2.11 -4.63 21.11
C PHE A 120 -3.39 -5.41 20.84
N GLY A 121 -3.36 -6.48 20.04
CA GLY A 121 -4.57 -7.21 19.65
C GLY A 121 -5.50 -6.44 18.71
N THR A 122 -4.98 -5.39 18.04
CA THR A 122 -5.72 -4.64 17.04
C THR A 122 -5.65 -5.38 15.71
N ASP A 123 -6.80 -5.60 15.07
CA ASP A 123 -6.88 -6.26 13.77
C ASP A 123 -6.84 -5.29 12.61
N SER A 124 -7.05 -3.99 12.86
CA SER A 124 -7.13 -2.95 11.84
C SER A 124 -6.54 -1.63 12.32
N TYR A 125 -5.90 -0.92 11.42
CA TYR A 125 -5.37 0.42 11.64
C TYR A 125 -5.65 1.31 10.43
N ILE A 126 -6.26 2.48 10.67
CA ILE A 126 -6.58 3.48 9.64
C ILE A 126 -5.68 4.69 9.87
N SER A 127 -5.05 5.17 8.80
CA SER A 127 -4.23 6.38 8.79
C SER A 127 -4.50 7.19 7.53
N GLY A 128 -5.25 8.28 7.67
CA GLY A 128 -5.69 9.08 6.52
C GLY A 128 -6.50 8.22 5.54
N ALA A 129 -6.10 8.23 4.28
CA ALA A 129 -6.75 7.47 3.20
C ALA A 129 -6.24 6.01 3.06
N TYR A 130 -5.60 5.47 4.10
CA TYR A 130 -5.02 4.13 4.07
C TYR A 130 -5.52 3.29 5.22
N ILE A 131 -5.75 2.00 4.95
CA ILE A 131 -6.07 1.00 5.95
C ILE A 131 -5.08 -0.14 5.91
N THR A 132 -4.73 -0.66 7.06
CA THR A 132 -3.90 -1.85 7.23
C THR A 132 -4.64 -2.84 8.11
N ASN A 133 -4.99 -4.00 7.57
CA ASN A 133 -5.69 -5.07 8.28
C ASN A 133 -4.76 -6.27 8.45
N VAL A 134 -4.89 -6.95 9.58
CA VAL A 134 -4.26 -8.26 9.78
C VAL A 134 -4.82 -9.24 8.75
N GLY A 135 -3.92 -9.98 8.11
CA GLY A 135 -4.28 -10.93 7.05
C GLY A 135 -4.33 -10.33 5.64
N GLU A 136 -4.20 -9.03 5.49
CA GLU A 136 -4.22 -8.31 4.23
C GLU A 136 -2.89 -7.63 3.93
N GLU A 137 -2.82 -6.91 2.82
CA GLU A 137 -1.67 -6.09 2.46
C GLU A 137 -1.62 -4.82 3.28
N ILE A 138 -0.40 -4.37 3.56
CA ILE A 138 -0.17 -3.11 4.25
C ILE A 138 -0.59 -1.91 3.39
N GLY A 139 -1.24 -0.92 4.00
CA GLY A 139 -1.48 0.39 3.38
C GLY A 139 -2.37 0.34 2.15
N LYS A 140 -3.46 -0.40 2.19
CA LYS A 140 -4.48 -0.36 1.13
C LYS A 140 -5.19 0.99 1.14
N PHE A 141 -5.60 1.47 -0.04
CA PHE A 141 -6.45 2.65 -0.16
C PHE A 141 -7.80 2.40 0.49
N TYR A 142 -8.25 3.37 1.27
CA TYR A 142 -9.49 3.31 2.05
C TYR A 142 -10.26 4.61 1.91
N GLY A 143 -11.53 4.52 1.58
CA GLY A 143 -12.37 5.70 1.36
C GLY A 143 -13.72 5.33 0.77
N TRP A 144 -14.45 6.35 0.32
CA TRP A 144 -15.78 6.21 -0.28
C TRP A 144 -15.70 5.84 -1.76
N VAL A 145 -16.68 5.09 -2.22
CA VAL A 145 -16.84 4.76 -3.65
C VAL A 145 -17.61 5.89 -4.32
N TYR A 146 -17.01 6.52 -5.33
CA TYR A 146 -17.62 7.56 -6.13
C TYR A 146 -18.87 7.03 -6.87
N ASP A 147 -19.97 7.80 -6.83
CA ASP A 147 -21.26 7.47 -7.48
C ASP A 147 -21.73 8.50 -8.51
N GLY A 148 -21.05 9.61 -8.63
CA GLY A 148 -21.37 10.66 -9.59
C GLY A 148 -21.26 12.07 -9.01
N ILE A 149 -21.80 13.04 -9.75
CA ILE A 149 -21.89 14.43 -9.34
C ILE A 149 -23.37 14.80 -9.28
N ALA A 150 -23.80 15.44 -8.21
CA ALA A 150 -25.14 16.03 -8.09
C ALA A 150 -25.29 17.18 -9.09
N ARG A 151 -25.93 16.97 -10.21
CA ARG A 151 -26.15 18.01 -11.24
C ARG A 151 -27.44 18.76 -11.05
N THR A 152 -28.40 18.12 -10.39
CA THR A 152 -29.75 18.67 -10.16
C THR A 152 -30.21 18.37 -8.74
N GLN A 153 -31.23 19.08 -8.27
CA GLN A 153 -31.86 18.78 -6.99
C GLN A 153 -32.43 17.34 -6.96
N ALA A 154 -32.93 16.85 -8.08
CA ALA A 154 -33.47 15.50 -8.19
C ALA A 154 -32.37 14.42 -7.98
N ASP A 155 -31.14 14.70 -8.33
CA ASP A 155 -30.02 13.78 -8.06
C ASP A 155 -29.78 13.65 -6.55
N LEU A 156 -29.84 14.76 -5.81
CA LEU A 156 -29.72 14.73 -4.35
C LEU A 156 -30.94 14.06 -3.68
N ASP A 157 -32.14 14.34 -4.14
CA ASP A 157 -33.37 13.82 -3.57
C ASP A 157 -33.52 12.30 -3.75
N ASN A 158 -32.93 11.73 -4.82
CA ASN A 158 -32.97 10.31 -5.13
C ASN A 158 -31.74 9.53 -4.63
N HIS A 159 -30.75 10.22 -4.10
CA HIS A 159 -29.54 9.62 -3.55
C HIS A 159 -29.70 9.32 -2.04
N ALA A 160 -28.87 8.42 -1.50
CA ALA A 160 -28.74 8.29 -0.06
C ALA A 160 -28.32 9.62 0.58
N THR A 161 -28.81 9.90 1.78
CA THR A 161 -28.55 11.19 2.43
C THR A 161 -27.06 11.38 2.72
N GLN A 162 -26.45 12.33 2.05
CA GLN A 162 -25.05 12.74 2.27
C GLN A 162 -25.08 14.13 2.91
N GLU A 163 -24.67 14.20 4.19
CA GLU A 163 -24.78 15.44 4.97
C GLU A 163 -23.97 16.57 4.33
N GLY A 164 -24.61 17.73 4.13
CA GLY A 164 -23.98 18.91 3.56
C GLY A 164 -23.82 18.91 2.05
N ALA A 165 -24.22 17.85 1.35
CA ALA A 165 -24.10 17.78 -0.10
C ALA A 165 -24.97 18.83 -0.82
N GLN A 166 -24.41 19.46 -1.85
CA GLN A 166 -25.05 20.50 -2.68
C GLN A 166 -24.94 20.13 -4.16
N ILE A 167 -25.70 20.86 -4.99
CA ILE A 167 -25.58 20.71 -6.44
C ILE A 167 -24.17 21.13 -6.87
N GLY A 168 -23.48 20.23 -7.56
CA GLY A 168 -22.08 20.36 -7.97
C GLY A 168 -21.14 19.43 -7.21
N ASP A 169 -21.55 18.90 -6.06
CA ASP A 169 -20.72 18.05 -5.23
C ASP A 169 -20.65 16.60 -5.73
N CYS A 170 -19.58 15.90 -5.34
CA CYS A 170 -19.42 14.48 -5.56
C CYS A 170 -20.37 13.69 -4.65
N LEU A 171 -21.06 12.71 -5.23
CA LEU A 171 -21.87 11.74 -4.51
C LEU A 171 -21.10 10.44 -4.32
N TYR A 172 -21.30 9.79 -3.17
CA TYR A 172 -20.66 8.54 -2.81
C TYR A 172 -21.71 7.48 -2.50
N LYS A 173 -21.36 6.24 -2.79
CA LYS A 173 -22.27 5.10 -2.58
C LYS A 173 -22.51 4.83 -1.11
N ASP A 174 -23.77 4.63 -0.76
CA ASP A 174 -24.18 3.96 0.46
C ASP A 174 -23.97 2.44 0.27
N VAL A 175 -22.94 1.91 0.88
CA VAL A 175 -22.55 0.49 0.74
C VAL A 175 -22.66 -0.28 2.05
N SER A 176 -22.68 0.43 3.19
CA SER A 176 -22.70 -0.17 4.52
C SER A 176 -23.32 0.79 5.53
N GLY A 177 -23.80 0.25 6.63
CA GLY A 177 -24.29 0.97 7.80
C GLY A 177 -23.97 0.17 9.05
N PRO A 178 -24.54 0.50 10.22
CA PRO A 178 -24.28 -0.18 11.49
C PRO A 178 -24.46 -1.71 11.44
N ASP A 179 -25.39 -2.18 10.59
CA ASP A 179 -25.68 -3.61 10.42
C ASP A 179 -24.93 -4.23 9.23
N GLY A 180 -23.95 -3.52 8.64
CA GLY A 180 -23.20 -3.96 7.48
C GLY A 180 -24.02 -3.97 6.16
N LYS A 181 -25.11 -3.18 6.09
CA LYS A 181 -25.96 -3.03 4.91
C LYS A 181 -26.24 -1.55 4.66
N PRO A 182 -26.53 -1.15 3.41
CA PRO A 182 -26.97 0.20 3.09
C PRO A 182 -28.11 0.65 4.00
N ASP A 183 -27.98 1.83 4.60
CA ASP A 183 -28.94 2.38 5.56
C ASP A 183 -29.62 3.68 5.09
N GLY A 184 -29.35 4.10 3.85
CA GLY A 184 -29.90 5.31 3.25
C GLY A 184 -29.12 6.58 3.58
N LYS A 185 -27.92 6.45 4.18
CA LYS A 185 -27.04 7.56 4.49
C LYS A 185 -25.63 7.25 3.98
N VAL A 186 -24.90 8.29 3.66
CA VAL A 186 -23.47 8.19 3.34
C VAL A 186 -22.69 8.78 4.50
N ASP A 187 -21.98 7.94 5.22
CA ASP A 187 -21.17 8.31 6.38
C ASP A 187 -19.84 7.53 6.45
N ALA A 188 -19.19 7.53 7.61
CA ALA A 188 -17.91 6.83 7.80
C ALA A 188 -18.04 5.31 7.67
N ASN A 189 -19.23 4.72 7.82
CA ASN A 189 -19.44 3.28 7.67
C ASN A 189 -19.39 2.84 6.21
N ASP A 190 -19.54 3.76 5.25
CA ASP A 190 -19.48 3.50 3.80
C ASP A 190 -18.08 3.52 3.23
N GLN A 191 -17.08 3.78 4.07
CA GLN A 191 -15.70 3.68 3.65
C GLN A 191 -15.32 2.21 3.45
N VAL A 192 -14.70 1.91 2.32
CA VAL A 192 -14.29 0.56 1.93
C VAL A 192 -12.86 0.53 1.40
N VAL A 193 -12.31 -0.65 1.30
CA VAL A 193 -11.01 -0.86 0.64
C VAL A 193 -11.18 -0.62 -0.86
N LEU A 194 -10.54 0.42 -1.38
CA LEU A 194 -10.60 0.79 -2.79
C LEU A 194 -9.55 0.05 -3.64
N GLY A 195 -8.47 -0.41 -3.02
CA GLY A 195 -7.42 -1.15 -3.72
C GLY A 195 -6.08 -1.09 -3.00
N SER A 196 -5.03 -1.51 -3.68
CA SER A 196 -3.66 -1.52 -3.16
C SER A 196 -2.73 -0.81 -4.13
N GLY A 197 -1.85 0.04 -3.61
CA GLY A 197 -0.79 0.66 -4.40
C GLY A 197 0.39 -0.26 -4.71
N MET A 198 0.40 -1.48 -4.17
CA MET A 198 1.49 -2.44 -4.37
C MET A 198 1.25 -3.28 -5.62
N PRO A 199 2.09 -3.19 -6.66
CA PRO A 199 2.00 -4.04 -7.84
C PRO A 199 2.15 -5.51 -7.47
N LYS A 200 1.25 -6.37 -7.99
CA LYS A 200 1.34 -7.82 -7.76
C LYS A 200 2.29 -8.51 -8.71
N ILE A 201 2.46 -7.94 -9.89
CA ILE A 201 3.27 -8.48 -10.98
C ILE A 201 4.10 -7.32 -11.53
N ASN A 202 5.41 -7.55 -11.62
CA ASN A 202 6.33 -6.68 -12.35
C ASN A 202 6.98 -7.51 -13.45
N PHE A 203 7.17 -6.91 -14.61
CA PHE A 203 7.83 -7.57 -15.73
C PHE A 203 8.74 -6.61 -16.50
N GLY A 204 9.75 -7.17 -17.11
CA GLY A 204 10.64 -6.46 -18.03
C GLY A 204 10.91 -7.32 -19.26
N LEU A 205 11.05 -6.66 -20.40
CA LEU A 205 11.51 -7.27 -21.64
C LEU A 205 12.57 -6.38 -22.25
N ASN A 206 13.75 -6.95 -22.50
CA ASN A 206 14.84 -6.29 -23.19
C ASN A 206 15.21 -7.08 -24.44
N ALA A 207 15.42 -6.39 -25.54
CA ALA A 207 15.87 -6.99 -26.79
C ALA A 207 16.99 -6.15 -27.38
N ARG A 208 18.06 -6.81 -27.79
CA ARG A 208 19.17 -6.22 -28.51
C ARG A 208 19.40 -6.98 -29.80
N PHE A 209 19.53 -6.23 -30.90
CA PHE A 209 19.77 -6.74 -32.24
C PHE A 209 20.98 -6.06 -32.82
N GLU A 210 21.86 -6.82 -33.43
CA GLU A 210 23.05 -6.33 -34.12
C GLU A 210 23.11 -6.91 -35.53
N TYR A 211 23.25 -6.06 -36.52
CA TYR A 211 23.42 -6.46 -37.91
C TYR A 211 24.43 -5.56 -38.61
N LYS A 212 25.58 -6.10 -38.98
CA LYS A 212 26.70 -5.36 -39.59
C LYS A 212 27.14 -4.17 -38.74
N ARG A 213 26.73 -2.94 -39.17
CA ARG A 213 27.11 -1.67 -38.49
C ARG A 213 25.92 -1.07 -37.73
N PHE A 214 24.79 -1.74 -37.69
CA PHE A 214 23.60 -1.27 -37.02
C PHE A 214 23.37 -2.10 -35.75
N ASP A 215 22.99 -1.41 -34.70
CA ASP A 215 22.46 -1.99 -33.48
C ASP A 215 21.15 -1.33 -33.07
N LEU A 216 20.28 -2.10 -32.48
CA LEU A 216 19.00 -1.66 -31.93
C LEU A 216 18.82 -2.29 -30.56
N SER A 217 18.53 -1.46 -29.57
CA SER A 217 18.17 -1.92 -28.22
C SER A 217 16.79 -1.41 -27.87
N ILE A 218 15.96 -2.31 -27.34
CA ILE A 218 14.61 -2.03 -26.84
C ILE A 218 14.57 -2.50 -25.40
N ALA A 219 14.13 -1.62 -24.49
CA ALA A 219 13.91 -1.96 -23.10
C ALA A 219 12.48 -1.55 -22.72
N THR A 220 11.74 -2.49 -22.13
CA THR A 220 10.39 -2.26 -21.63
C THR A 220 10.26 -2.78 -20.21
N PHE A 221 9.42 -2.13 -19.42
CA PHE A 221 9.03 -2.61 -18.12
C PHE A 221 7.55 -2.31 -17.88
N GLY A 222 6.93 -3.07 -17.02
CA GLY A 222 5.55 -2.86 -16.64
C GLY A 222 5.24 -3.42 -15.26
N ALA A 223 4.17 -2.89 -14.69
CA ALA A 223 3.61 -3.34 -13.43
C ALA A 223 2.11 -3.53 -13.59
N LEU A 224 1.57 -4.56 -12.95
CA LEU A 224 0.15 -4.94 -13.09
C LEU A 224 -0.49 -5.17 -11.71
N ASN A 225 -1.82 -5.07 -11.69
CA ASN A 225 -2.67 -5.34 -10.54
C ASN A 225 -2.33 -4.44 -9.33
N TYR A 226 -2.32 -3.13 -9.58
CA TYR A 226 -2.21 -2.13 -8.53
C TYR A 226 -3.09 -0.92 -8.86
N HIS A 227 -3.32 -0.07 -7.87
CA HIS A 227 -4.05 1.19 -7.98
C HIS A 227 -3.09 2.35 -7.71
N VAL A 228 -3.41 3.49 -8.27
CA VAL A 228 -2.62 4.71 -8.08
C VAL A 228 -3.54 5.79 -7.52
N SER A 229 -3.08 6.50 -6.50
CA SER A 229 -3.72 7.75 -6.05
C SER A 229 -3.27 8.89 -6.95
N ASP A 230 -4.22 9.66 -7.46
CA ASP A 230 -3.93 10.86 -8.23
C ASP A 230 -4.07 12.10 -7.35
N ASP A 231 -2.98 12.43 -6.65
CA ASP A 231 -2.96 13.58 -5.74
C ASP A 231 -3.04 14.93 -6.49
N ILE A 232 -2.68 14.97 -7.78
CA ILE A 232 -2.80 16.18 -8.60
C ILE A 232 -4.26 16.49 -8.85
N HIS A 233 -5.06 15.47 -9.22
CA HIS A 233 -6.51 15.63 -9.37
C HIS A 233 -7.18 16.01 -8.04
N ASN A 234 -6.79 15.39 -6.94
CA ASN A 234 -7.29 15.71 -5.62
C ASN A 234 -6.98 17.15 -5.19
N SER A 235 -5.84 17.71 -5.59
CA SER A 235 -5.47 19.09 -5.27
C SER A 235 -6.12 20.14 -6.19
N LEU A 236 -6.51 19.74 -7.41
CA LEU A 236 -7.14 20.64 -8.39
C LEU A 236 -8.68 20.58 -8.37
N ASN A 237 -9.23 19.45 -7.97
CA ASN A 237 -10.66 19.19 -7.86
C ASN A 237 -11.02 18.89 -6.39
N SER A 238 -10.80 19.85 -5.49
CA SER A 238 -11.41 19.76 -4.16
C SER A 238 -12.94 19.95 -4.34
N CYS A 239 -13.64 18.83 -4.42
CA CYS A 239 -15.10 18.82 -4.25
C CYS A 239 -15.44 19.05 -2.79
#